data_1c100403a498646c2a0eeb98ecc4653e
#
_entry.id   1c100403a498646c2a0eeb98ecc4653e
#
_cell.length_a   1.000
_cell.length_b   1.000
_cell.length_c   1.000
_cell.angle_alpha   90.00
_cell.angle_beta   90.00
_cell.angle_gamma   90.00
#
_symmetry.space_group_name_H-M   'P 1'
#
loop_
_entity.id
_entity.type
_entity.pdbx_description
1 polymer ?
#
loop_
_entity_poly.entity_id
_entity_poly.type
_entity_poly.pdbx_seq_one_letter_code
_entity_poly.pdbx_strand_id
1 'polypeptide(L)'
;MIKLTKSDFEKILAHAVKELPDEACGLIAGTVEDGDKEIKKVYLLTNIDHSNEHFSLDPKEQLEAIKDMRKNGFVPLGNWHSHPESPSRPSEEDKRLAFDSKASYMILSLMNRENPVLNSFKITGDTAEKEELIIE
;
A
#
# COMPACT_ATOMS: atom_id res chain seq x y z
N MET A 1 -13.82 1.79 6.11
CA MET A 1 -13.55 0.38 5.84
C MET A 1 -12.94 0.23 4.45
N ILE A 2 -11.94 -0.62 4.32
CA ILE A 2 -11.35 -0.95 3.04
C ILE A 2 -11.29 -2.47 2.88
N LYS A 3 -11.66 -2.96 1.70
CA LYS A 3 -11.77 -4.39 1.42
C LYS A 3 -10.75 -4.81 0.36
N LEU A 4 -10.07 -5.92 0.61
CA LEU A 4 -9.04 -6.50 -0.25
C LEU A 4 -9.34 -7.99 -0.44
N THR A 5 -9.21 -8.50 -1.67
CA THR A 5 -9.35 -9.94 -1.89
C THR A 5 -8.11 -10.69 -1.40
N LYS A 6 -8.28 -11.96 -1.05
CA LYS A 6 -7.16 -12.82 -0.69
C LYS A 6 -6.16 -12.93 -1.84
N SER A 7 -6.66 -12.99 -3.06
CA SER A 7 -5.81 -13.04 -4.26
C SER A 7 -4.91 -11.81 -4.36
N ASP A 8 -5.46 -10.62 -4.12
CA ASP A 8 -4.67 -9.38 -4.17
C ASP A 8 -3.68 -9.30 -3.01
N PHE A 9 -4.09 -9.77 -1.82
CA PHE A 9 -3.17 -9.88 -0.69
C PHE A 9 -1.97 -10.77 -1.04
N GLU A 10 -2.22 -11.91 -1.66
CA GLU A 10 -1.15 -12.83 -2.07
C GLU A 10 -0.21 -12.20 -3.08
N LYS A 11 -0.73 -11.38 -4.00
CA LYS A 11 0.11 -10.64 -4.96
C LYS A 11 1.03 -9.65 -4.26
N ILE A 12 0.50 -8.90 -3.31
CA ILE A 12 1.29 -7.95 -2.51
C ILE A 12 2.37 -8.70 -1.74
N LEU A 13 1.99 -9.79 -1.07
CA LEU A 13 2.91 -10.58 -0.28
C LEU A 13 4.05 -11.18 -1.14
N ALA A 14 3.70 -11.76 -2.28
CA ALA A 14 4.68 -12.36 -3.18
C ALA A 14 5.68 -11.31 -3.69
N HIS A 15 5.19 -10.13 -4.05
CA HIS A 15 6.05 -9.04 -4.52
C HIS A 15 6.96 -8.54 -3.39
N ALA A 16 6.43 -8.40 -2.19
CA ALA A 16 7.19 -7.95 -1.02
C ALA A 16 8.32 -8.93 -0.67
N VAL A 17 8.05 -10.22 -0.74
CA VAL A 17 9.06 -11.26 -0.49
C VAL A 17 10.13 -11.24 -1.58
N LYS A 18 9.72 -11.07 -2.84
CA LYS A 18 10.64 -11.02 -3.97
C LYS A 18 11.61 -9.84 -3.87
N GLU A 19 11.14 -8.71 -3.36
CA GLU A 19 11.95 -7.48 -3.27
C GLU A 19 12.89 -7.44 -2.05
N LEU A 20 12.77 -8.38 -1.11
CA LEU A 20 13.64 -8.42 0.04
C LEU A 20 15.11 -8.40 -0.39
N PRO A 21 15.98 -7.69 0.31
CA PRO A 21 15.77 -7.01 1.60
C PRO A 21 15.19 -5.60 1.50
N ASP A 22 14.83 -5.14 0.30
CA ASP A 22 14.29 -3.80 0.09
C ASP A 22 12.82 -3.71 0.44
N GLU A 23 12.35 -2.51 0.75
CA GLU A 23 10.91 -2.24 0.83
C GLU A 23 10.30 -2.41 -0.55
N ALA A 24 9.18 -3.11 -0.62
CA ALA A 24 8.36 -3.15 -1.83
C ALA A 24 7.30 -2.06 -1.75
N CYS A 25 6.75 -1.68 -2.88
CA CYS A 25 5.76 -0.61 -2.93
C CYS A 25 4.83 -0.75 -4.12
N GLY A 26 3.73 -0.01 -4.08
CA GLY A 26 2.78 0.02 -5.16
C GLY A 26 1.58 0.90 -4.85
N LEU A 27 0.59 0.80 -5.71
CA LEU A 27 -0.65 1.57 -5.61
C LEU A 27 -1.83 0.62 -5.48
N ILE A 28 -2.93 1.16 -4.97
CA ILE A 28 -4.20 0.44 -4.88
C ILE A 28 -5.29 1.28 -5.52
N ALA A 29 -6.19 0.64 -6.24
CA ALA A 29 -7.27 1.29 -6.96
C ALA A 29 -8.55 0.47 -6.87
N GLY A 30 -9.68 1.14 -7.05
CA GLY A 30 -10.97 0.47 -7.02
C GLY A 30 -12.11 1.45 -6.98
N THR A 31 -13.08 1.19 -6.12
CA THR A 31 -14.31 1.97 -6.01
C THR A 31 -14.52 2.47 -4.58
N VAL A 32 -15.27 3.54 -4.44
CA VAL A 32 -15.67 4.10 -3.15
C VAL A 32 -17.19 4.23 -3.16
N GLU A 33 -17.82 3.74 -2.10
CA GLU A 33 -19.26 3.86 -1.91
C GLU A 33 -19.55 4.16 -0.44
N ASP A 34 -20.17 5.30 -0.17
CA ASP A 34 -20.49 5.75 1.19
C ASP A 34 -19.30 5.73 2.15
N GLY A 35 -18.12 6.11 1.63
CA GLY A 35 -16.89 6.14 2.42
C GLY A 35 -16.16 4.82 2.50
N ASP A 36 -16.78 3.72 2.11
CA ASP A 36 -16.16 2.40 2.08
C ASP A 36 -15.43 2.18 0.77
N LYS A 37 -14.21 1.67 0.87
CA LYS A 37 -13.36 1.41 -0.28
C LYS A 37 -13.31 -0.07 -0.60
N GLU A 38 -13.38 -0.39 -1.89
CA GLU A 38 -13.20 -1.75 -2.37
C GLU A 38 -12.06 -1.77 -3.37
N ILE A 39 -10.98 -2.48 -3.02
CA ILE A 39 -9.81 -2.60 -3.89
C ILE A 39 -10.15 -3.57 -5.02
N LYS A 40 -10.06 -3.09 -6.26
CA LYS A 40 -10.30 -3.89 -7.47
C LYS A 40 -9.01 -4.29 -8.14
N LYS A 41 -7.94 -3.55 -7.90
CA LYS A 41 -6.64 -3.84 -8.49
C LYS A 41 -5.51 -3.32 -7.62
N VAL A 42 -4.46 -4.12 -7.47
CA VAL A 42 -3.21 -3.72 -6.82
C VAL A 42 -2.13 -3.57 -7.88
N TYR A 43 -1.28 -2.57 -7.73
CA TYR A 43 -0.19 -2.29 -8.65
C TYR A 43 1.12 -2.56 -7.93
N LEU A 44 1.93 -3.45 -8.50
CA LEU A 44 3.19 -3.89 -7.93
C LEU A 44 4.30 -3.12 -8.64
N LEU A 45 4.82 -2.10 -7.98
CA LEU A 45 5.74 -1.16 -8.60
C LEU A 45 7.17 -1.34 -8.10
N THR A 46 8.10 -0.58 -8.68
CA THR A 46 9.50 -0.65 -8.33
C THR A 46 9.84 0.41 -7.29
N ASN A 47 10.57 0.01 -6.25
CA ASN A 47 11.17 0.94 -5.31
C ASN A 47 12.49 1.42 -5.91
N ILE A 48 12.52 2.62 -6.46
CA ILE A 48 13.72 3.15 -7.13
C ILE A 48 14.81 3.57 -6.14
N ASP A 49 14.49 3.65 -4.85
CA ASP A 49 15.49 3.96 -3.82
C ASP A 49 16.31 2.73 -3.43
N HIS A 50 15.84 1.54 -3.78
CA HIS A 50 16.50 0.27 -3.45
C HIS A 50 16.92 0.21 -1.97
N SER A 51 16.00 0.60 -1.07
CA SER A 51 16.27 0.73 0.35
C SER A 51 15.39 -0.21 1.17
N ASN A 52 15.91 -0.65 2.31
CA ASN A 52 15.14 -1.44 3.28
C ASN A 52 14.41 -0.56 4.31
N GLU A 53 14.56 0.76 4.21
CA GLU A 53 14.00 1.70 5.20
C GLU A 53 13.03 2.73 4.58
N HIS A 54 13.08 2.93 3.28
CA HIS A 54 12.20 3.87 2.60
C HIS A 54 11.98 3.48 1.14
N PHE A 55 11.04 4.14 0.50
CA PHE A 55 10.73 3.86 -0.90
C PHE A 55 10.36 5.13 -1.64
N SER A 56 10.57 5.09 -2.96
CA SER A 56 10.04 6.08 -3.90
C SER A 56 9.52 5.34 -5.11
N LEU A 57 8.37 5.76 -5.61
CA LEU A 57 7.77 5.18 -6.82
C LEU A 57 8.46 5.73 -8.05
N ASP A 58 8.64 4.88 -9.05
CA ASP A 58 9.10 5.31 -10.38
C ASP A 58 7.99 6.15 -11.01
N PRO A 59 8.25 7.43 -11.36
CA PRO A 59 7.22 8.30 -11.93
C PRO A 59 6.58 7.76 -13.20
N LYS A 60 7.34 7.05 -14.04
CA LYS A 60 6.82 6.46 -15.26
C LYS A 60 5.85 5.31 -14.96
N GLU A 61 6.23 4.42 -14.05
CA GLU A 61 5.35 3.32 -13.62
C GLU A 61 4.10 3.87 -12.95
N GLN A 62 4.25 4.91 -12.14
CA GLN A 62 3.12 5.55 -11.47
C GLN A 62 2.13 6.11 -12.50
N LEU A 63 2.63 6.78 -13.52
CA LEU A 63 1.78 7.32 -14.58
C LEU A 63 1.05 6.22 -15.33
N GLU A 64 1.75 5.14 -15.66
CA GLU A 64 1.14 3.99 -16.35
C GLU A 64 0.02 3.36 -15.49
N ALA A 65 0.26 3.25 -14.17
CA ALA A 65 -0.75 2.73 -13.25
C ALA A 65 -2.00 3.62 -13.23
N ILE A 66 -1.81 4.94 -13.16
CA ILE A 66 -2.92 5.90 -13.15
C ILE A 66 -3.73 5.81 -14.45
N LYS A 67 -3.05 5.67 -15.59
CA LYS A 67 -3.73 5.47 -16.88
C LYS A 67 -4.54 4.17 -16.90
N ASP A 68 -3.98 3.11 -16.36
CA ASP A 68 -4.67 1.81 -16.27
C ASP A 68 -5.91 1.90 -15.38
N MET A 69 -5.81 2.58 -14.23
CA MET A 69 -6.96 2.81 -13.35
C MET A 69 -8.08 3.52 -14.10
N ARG A 70 -7.74 4.60 -14.80
CA ARG A 70 -8.69 5.40 -15.55
C ARG A 70 -9.37 4.59 -16.66
N LYS A 71 -8.59 3.78 -17.37
CA LYS A 71 -9.10 2.90 -18.41
C LYS A 71 -10.11 1.88 -17.88
N ASN A 72 -9.91 1.41 -16.66
CA ASN A 72 -10.79 0.41 -16.04
C ASN A 72 -11.92 1.02 -15.20
N GLY A 73 -12.04 2.34 -15.18
CA GLY A 73 -13.07 3.02 -14.40
C GLY A 73 -12.82 2.98 -12.88
N PHE A 74 -11.59 2.76 -12.47
CA PHE A 74 -11.21 2.76 -11.06
C PHE A 74 -10.68 4.12 -10.64
N VAL A 75 -10.80 4.42 -9.33
CA VAL A 75 -10.18 5.61 -8.75
C VAL A 75 -9.00 5.20 -7.87
N PRO A 76 -7.99 6.07 -7.75
CA PRO A 76 -6.89 5.80 -6.82
C PRO A 76 -7.41 5.76 -5.38
N LEU A 77 -7.04 4.74 -4.62
CA LEU A 77 -7.45 4.59 -3.23
C LEU A 77 -6.31 4.88 -2.25
N GLY A 78 -5.08 4.78 -2.70
CA GLY A 78 -3.91 4.99 -1.86
C GLY A 78 -2.70 4.21 -2.37
N ASN A 79 -1.80 3.92 -1.45
CA ASN A 79 -0.61 3.15 -1.78
C ASN A 79 -0.36 2.07 -0.74
N TRP A 80 0.57 1.18 -1.05
CA TRP A 80 1.02 0.16 -0.13
C TRP A 80 2.54 0.06 -0.18
N HIS A 81 3.14 -0.31 0.94
CA HIS A 81 4.55 -0.66 0.98
C HIS A 81 4.80 -1.71 2.06
N SER A 82 5.98 -2.32 2.04
CA SER A 82 6.35 -3.31 3.02
C SER A 82 7.40 -2.76 3.99
N HIS A 83 7.34 -3.27 5.23
CA HIS A 83 8.37 -3.09 6.23
C HIS A 83 9.08 -4.43 6.39
N PRO A 84 10.28 -4.61 5.81
CA PRO A 84 10.96 -5.92 5.87
C PRO A 84 11.25 -6.41 7.26
N GLU A 85 11.60 -5.50 8.20
CA GLU A 85 12.06 -5.87 9.53
C GLU A 85 11.38 -5.11 10.67
N SER A 86 10.33 -4.34 10.38
CA SER A 86 9.64 -3.54 11.39
C SER A 86 8.14 -3.83 11.40
N PRO A 87 7.42 -3.42 12.46
CA PRO A 87 5.98 -3.66 12.56
C PRO A 87 5.16 -2.95 11.49
N SER A 88 3.92 -3.41 11.29
CA SER A 88 2.97 -2.78 10.38
C SER A 88 2.36 -1.54 11.04
N ARG A 89 3.11 -0.46 10.98
CA ARG A 89 2.66 0.88 11.43
C ARG A 89 3.50 1.94 10.72
N PRO A 90 2.94 3.13 10.47
CA PRO A 90 3.70 4.18 9.81
C PRO A 90 4.94 4.60 10.58
N SER A 91 6.07 4.71 9.88
CA SER A 91 7.28 5.33 10.42
C SER A 91 7.09 6.86 10.46
N GLU A 92 8.00 7.57 11.10
CA GLU A 92 7.96 9.03 11.10
C GLU A 92 8.10 9.58 9.67
N GLU A 93 8.90 8.94 8.84
CA GLU A 93 9.04 9.30 7.43
C GLU A 93 7.74 9.03 6.67
N ASP A 94 7.09 7.88 6.92
CA ASP A 94 5.81 7.55 6.28
C ASP A 94 4.77 8.65 6.58
N LYS A 95 4.71 9.13 7.82
CA LYS A 95 3.78 10.19 8.20
C LYS A 95 4.12 11.51 7.53
N ARG A 96 5.41 11.85 7.46
CA ARG A 96 5.87 13.09 6.86
C ARG A 96 5.56 13.14 5.36
N LEU A 97 5.62 12.00 4.69
CA LEU A 97 5.40 11.91 3.24
C LEU A 97 3.94 11.67 2.87
N ALA A 98 3.06 11.49 3.84
CA ALA A 98 1.63 11.27 3.60
C ALA A 98 0.91 12.61 3.54
N PHE A 99 0.61 13.09 2.33
CA PHE A 99 -0.05 14.39 2.17
C PHE A 99 -1.52 14.29 1.78
N ASP A 100 -2.06 13.11 1.66
CA ASP A 100 -3.48 12.93 1.32
C ASP A 100 -4.20 12.23 2.47
N SER A 101 -4.98 13.02 3.23
CA SER A 101 -5.72 12.50 4.38
C SER A 101 -6.86 11.54 3.99
N LYS A 102 -7.24 11.53 2.72
CA LYS A 102 -8.30 10.64 2.22
C LYS A 102 -7.75 9.32 1.71
N ALA A 103 -6.46 9.25 1.42
CA ALA A 103 -5.83 8.05 0.92
C ALA A 103 -5.70 7.00 2.02
N SER A 104 -5.68 5.73 1.60
CA SER A 104 -5.35 4.62 2.49
C SER A 104 -3.89 4.25 2.30
N TYR A 105 -3.18 4.13 3.41
CA TYR A 105 -1.76 3.78 3.41
C TYR A 105 -1.63 2.38 4.02
N MET A 106 -1.39 1.39 3.16
CA MET A 106 -1.31 0.00 3.59
C MET A 106 0.15 -0.39 3.82
N ILE A 107 0.42 -1.06 4.93
CA ILE A 107 1.77 -1.45 5.31
C ILE A 107 1.78 -2.94 5.62
N LEU A 108 2.59 -3.69 4.86
CA LEU A 108 2.79 -5.11 5.07
C LEU A 108 4.07 -5.34 5.85
N SER A 109 3.95 -5.87 7.07
CA SER A 109 5.13 -6.21 7.86
C SER A 109 5.57 -7.63 7.56
N LEU A 110 6.86 -7.79 7.27
CA LEU A 110 7.53 -9.08 7.12
C LEU A 110 8.48 -9.35 8.29
N MET A 111 8.29 -8.64 9.40
CA MET A 111 9.11 -8.81 10.61
C MET A 111 9.08 -10.26 11.09
N ASN A 112 7.90 -10.87 11.06
CA ASN A 112 7.74 -12.30 11.25
C ASN A 112 7.29 -12.89 9.90
N ARG A 113 8.20 -13.54 9.20
CA ARG A 113 7.93 -14.05 7.85
C ARG A 113 6.90 -15.16 7.80
N GLU A 114 6.73 -15.87 8.89
CA GLU A 114 5.74 -16.94 9.00
C GLU A 114 4.34 -16.38 9.28
N ASN A 115 4.26 -15.13 9.71
CA ASN A 115 2.99 -14.49 10.03
C ASN A 115 3.01 -13.02 9.57
N PRO A 116 2.95 -12.76 8.25
CA PRO A 116 2.92 -11.38 7.74
C PRO A 116 1.65 -10.66 8.19
N VAL A 117 1.79 -9.38 8.50
CA VAL A 117 0.69 -8.55 8.99
C VAL A 117 0.47 -7.37 8.05
N LEU A 118 -0.76 -7.22 7.56
CA LEU A 118 -1.16 -6.08 6.73
C LEU A 118 -2.17 -5.24 7.48
N ASN A 119 -1.88 -3.95 7.61
CA ASN A 119 -2.81 -2.97 8.16
C ASN A 119 -2.95 -1.81 7.18
N SER A 120 -4.07 -1.11 7.26
CA SER A 120 -4.30 0.11 6.49
C SER A 120 -4.50 1.28 7.45
N PHE A 121 -3.95 2.42 7.07
CA PHE A 121 -3.96 3.62 7.93
C PHE A 121 -4.47 4.83 7.18
N LYS A 122 -5.14 5.70 7.92
CA LYS A 122 -5.43 7.07 7.54
C LYS A 122 -4.42 7.96 8.25
N ILE A 123 -3.74 8.82 7.51
CA ILE A 123 -2.69 9.65 8.07
C ILE A 123 -3.02 11.13 7.88
N THR A 124 -3.03 11.89 8.97
CA THR A 124 -3.28 13.33 8.95
C THR A 124 -2.23 14.00 9.83
N GLY A 125 -1.27 14.69 9.21
CA GLY A 125 -0.14 15.27 9.92
C GLY A 125 0.67 14.20 10.65
N ASP A 126 0.80 14.34 11.96
CA ASP A 126 1.53 13.37 12.79
C ASP A 126 0.64 12.22 13.29
N THR A 127 -0.64 12.26 12.96
CA THR A 127 -1.62 11.30 13.46
C THR A 127 -1.87 10.20 12.43
N ALA A 128 -1.71 8.96 12.85
CA ALA A 128 -2.05 7.79 12.03
C ALA A 128 -3.10 6.98 12.76
N GLU A 129 -4.20 6.70 12.07
CA GLU A 129 -5.28 5.87 12.61
C GLU A 129 -5.45 4.64 11.75
N LYS A 130 -5.50 3.48 12.40
CA LYS A 130 -5.77 2.22 11.70
C LYS A 130 -7.24 2.21 11.25
N GLU A 131 -7.47 1.97 9.97
CA GLU A 131 -8.82 1.77 9.48
C GLU A 131 -9.15 0.28 9.38
N GLU A 132 -10.44 -0.04 9.42
CA GLU A 132 -10.88 -1.42 9.29
C GLU A 132 -10.50 -1.97 7.91
N LEU A 133 -9.73 -3.06 7.90
CA LEU A 133 -9.32 -3.77 6.69
C LEU A 133 -9.93 -5.16 6.69
N ILE A 134 -10.66 -5.48 5.63
CA ILE A 134 -11.28 -6.80 5.44
C ILE A 134 -10.58 -7.49 4.29
N ILE A 135 -10.04 -8.68 4.56
CA ILE A 135 -9.41 -9.54 3.54
C ILE A 135 -10.29 -10.77 3.35
N GLU A 136 -10.87 -10.91 2.17
CA GLU A 136 -11.77 -12.05 1.90
C GLU A 136 -11.67 -12.57 0.42
#